data_f35e466226ed16d497d5e75850e83b64
#
_entry.id   f35e466226ed16d497d5e75850e83b64
#
_cell.length_a   1.000
_cell.length_b   1.000
_cell.length_c   1.000
_cell.angle_alpha   90.00
_cell.angle_beta   90.00
_cell.angle_gamma   90.00
#
_symmetry.space_group_name_H-M   'P 1'
#
loop_
_entity.id
_entity.type
_entity.pdbx_description
1 polymer ?
#
loop_
_entity_poly.entity_id
_entity_poly.type
_entity_poly.pdbx_seq_one_letter_code
_entity_poly.pdbx_strand_id
1 'polypeptide(L)'
;MAEETQKALIVFQDGCIRRLWHDNQWFYSVVDIVAVLSESDNPTTYWRVLKHREPQLVTICNGLKMPAEDGKLRYTDCVNTKNAFRL
;
A
#
# COMPACT_ATOMS: atom_id res chain seq x y z
N MET A 1 -8.56 -21.28 0.17
CA MET A 1 -7.34 -21.85 -0.42
C MET A 1 -6.12 -21.15 0.08
N ALA A 2 -5.06 -21.91 0.24
CA ALA A 2 -3.81 -21.34 0.78
C ALA A 2 -3.28 -20.20 -0.08
N GLU A 3 -3.48 -20.30 -1.38
CA GLU A 3 -3.02 -19.26 -2.29
C GLU A 3 -3.67 -17.92 -2.04
N GLU A 4 -4.90 -17.89 -1.59
CA GLU A 4 -5.58 -16.63 -1.36
C GLU A 4 -5.02 -15.88 -0.18
N THR A 5 -4.62 -16.62 0.86
CA THR A 5 -3.94 -16.02 1.98
C THR A 5 -2.59 -15.46 1.57
N GLN A 6 -1.88 -16.19 0.72
CA GLN A 6 -0.57 -15.76 0.22
C GLN A 6 -0.69 -14.54 -0.68
N LYS A 7 -1.81 -14.38 -1.37
CA LYS A 7 -2.02 -13.25 -2.26
C LYS A 7 -2.25 -11.93 -1.53
N ALA A 8 -2.45 -11.97 -0.22
CA ALA A 8 -2.56 -10.74 0.57
C ALA A 8 -1.23 -10.00 0.66
N LEU A 9 -0.12 -10.67 0.34
CA LEU A 9 1.21 -10.08 0.37
C LEU A 9 1.95 -10.43 -0.91
N ILE A 10 2.74 -9.48 -1.40
CA ILE A 10 3.70 -9.75 -2.46
C ILE A 10 5.07 -9.28 -2.01
N VAL A 11 6.11 -9.95 -2.49
CA VAL A 11 7.49 -9.57 -2.19
C VAL A 11 8.04 -8.78 -3.36
N PHE A 12 8.64 -7.64 -3.08
CA PHE A 12 9.24 -6.79 -4.08
C PHE A 12 10.53 -6.21 -3.52
N GLN A 13 11.68 -6.55 -4.13
CA GLN A 13 12.99 -6.08 -3.69
C GLN A 13 13.21 -6.32 -2.19
N ASP A 14 12.96 -7.54 -1.76
CA ASP A 14 13.10 -7.97 -0.36
C ASP A 14 12.14 -7.31 0.62
N GLY A 15 11.20 -6.52 0.12
CA GLY A 15 10.13 -5.93 0.92
C GLY A 15 8.81 -6.61 0.64
N CYS A 16 7.91 -6.57 1.62
CA CYS A 16 6.57 -7.13 1.48
C CYS A 16 5.56 -6.01 1.31
N ILE A 17 4.76 -6.11 0.25
CA ILE A 17 3.72 -5.12 -0.04
C ILE A 17 2.38 -5.79 0.17
N ARG A 18 1.57 -5.28 1.11
CA ARG A 18 0.22 -5.79 1.34
C ARG A 18 -0.66 -5.42 0.17
N ARG A 19 -1.53 -6.34 -0.21
CA ARG A 19 -2.50 -6.08 -1.26
C ARG A 19 -3.84 -6.69 -0.90
N LEU A 20 -4.90 -6.16 -1.52
CA LEU A 20 -6.26 -6.58 -1.27
C LEU A 20 -7.02 -6.61 -2.59
N TRP A 21 -7.75 -7.71 -2.81
CA TRP A 21 -8.66 -7.82 -3.95
C TRP A 21 -9.96 -7.11 -3.58
N HIS A 22 -10.30 -6.08 -4.32
CA HIS A 22 -11.48 -5.28 -4.05
C HIS A 22 -11.99 -4.70 -5.36
N ASP A 23 -13.31 -4.78 -5.55
CA ASP A 23 -13.95 -4.19 -6.72
C ASP A 23 -13.36 -4.71 -8.04
N ASN A 24 -13.11 -6.02 -8.09
CA ASN A 24 -12.57 -6.72 -9.25
C ASN A 24 -11.16 -6.28 -9.67
N GLN A 25 -10.39 -5.76 -8.74
CA GLN A 25 -9.01 -5.40 -9.03
C GLN A 25 -8.17 -5.46 -7.76
N TRP A 26 -6.85 -5.51 -7.95
CA TRP A 26 -5.92 -5.48 -6.83
C TRP A 26 -5.64 -4.06 -6.41
N PHE A 27 -5.62 -3.87 -5.09
CA PHE A 27 -5.18 -2.63 -4.46
C PHE A 27 -3.97 -2.92 -3.59
N TYR A 28 -3.02 -2.00 -3.57
CA TYR A 28 -1.75 -2.15 -2.87
C TYR A 28 -1.59 -1.05 -1.83
N SER A 29 -1.01 -1.41 -0.68
CA SER A 29 -0.71 -0.43 0.36
C SER A 29 0.35 0.54 -0.12
N VAL A 30 0.04 1.83 -0.15
CA VAL A 30 0.97 2.86 -0.59
C VAL A 30 2.16 2.96 0.34
N VAL A 31 1.94 2.89 1.65
CA VAL A 31 3.02 2.95 2.63
C VAL A 31 4.03 1.83 2.41
N ASP A 32 3.53 0.63 2.08
CA ASP A 32 4.43 -0.50 1.82
C ASP A 32 5.25 -0.30 0.55
N ILE A 33 4.62 0.24 -0.51
CA ILE A 33 5.33 0.55 -1.75
C ILE A 33 6.41 1.59 -1.48
N VAL A 34 6.05 2.64 -0.77
CA VAL A 34 6.98 3.73 -0.43
C VAL A 34 8.14 3.19 0.41
N ALA A 35 7.86 2.27 1.33
CA ALA A 35 8.90 1.68 2.17
C ALA A 35 9.95 0.95 1.31
N VAL A 36 9.49 0.22 0.31
CA VAL A 36 10.39 -0.53 -0.57
C VAL A 36 11.18 0.41 -1.48
N LEU A 37 10.50 1.39 -2.09
CA LEU A 37 11.14 2.25 -3.08
C LEU A 37 12.07 3.28 -2.46
N SER A 38 11.73 3.82 -1.28
CA SER A 38 12.50 4.89 -0.65
C SER A 38 13.53 4.39 0.33
N GLU A 39 13.42 3.13 0.76
CA GLU A 39 14.25 2.54 1.81
C GLU A 39 14.22 3.38 3.10
N SER A 40 13.10 4.06 3.33
CA SER A 40 12.94 4.92 4.50
C SER A 40 12.75 4.10 5.77
N ASP A 41 13.35 4.54 6.86
CA ASP A 41 13.16 3.93 8.18
C ASP A 41 11.76 4.20 8.73
N ASN A 42 11.10 5.25 8.23
CA ASN A 42 9.76 5.60 8.66
C ASN A 42 8.87 5.92 7.46
N PRO A 43 8.40 4.87 6.76
CA PRO A 43 7.62 5.07 5.55
C PRO A 43 6.29 5.78 5.78
N THR A 44 5.68 5.62 6.96
CA THR A 44 4.43 6.30 7.27
C THR A 44 4.62 7.81 7.28
N THR A 45 5.68 8.28 7.92
CA THR A 45 6.00 9.71 7.93
C THR A 45 6.37 10.19 6.53
N TYR A 46 7.17 9.41 5.81
CA TYR A 46 7.56 9.73 4.45
C TYR A 46 6.32 9.94 3.56
N TRP A 47 5.37 9.01 3.63
CA TRP A 47 4.15 9.09 2.83
C TRP A 47 3.32 10.32 3.21
N ARG A 48 3.20 10.59 4.50
CA ARG A 48 2.46 11.77 4.98
C ARG A 48 3.04 13.07 4.43
N VAL A 49 4.37 13.20 4.45
CA VAL A 49 5.05 14.38 3.91
C VAL A 49 4.84 14.46 2.40
N LEU A 50 4.95 13.33 1.71
CA LEU A 50 4.78 13.27 0.27
C LEU A 50 3.37 13.68 -0.14
N LYS A 51 2.35 13.22 0.57
CA LYS A 51 0.95 13.61 0.30
C LYS A 51 0.77 15.12 0.43
N HIS A 52 1.44 15.69 1.41
CA HIS A 52 1.35 17.13 1.67
C HIS A 52 2.00 17.94 0.55
N ARG A 53 3.13 17.46 0.05
CA ARG A 53 3.85 18.11 -1.05
C ARG A 53 3.19 17.91 -2.39
N GLU A 54 2.58 16.75 -2.60
CA GLU A 54 2.01 16.35 -3.88
C GLU A 54 0.54 15.95 -3.67
N PRO A 55 -0.36 16.93 -3.46
CA PRO A 55 -1.76 16.62 -3.13
C PRO A 55 -2.48 15.77 -4.18
N GLN A 56 -2.04 15.83 -5.44
CA GLN A 56 -2.66 15.04 -6.50
C GLN A 56 -2.52 13.53 -6.25
N LEU A 57 -1.54 13.11 -5.46
CA LEU A 57 -1.38 11.70 -5.15
C LEU A 57 -2.53 11.17 -4.30
N VAL A 58 -3.17 12.04 -3.51
CA VAL A 58 -4.31 11.64 -2.69
C VAL A 58 -5.49 11.24 -3.57
N THR A 59 -5.64 11.87 -4.73
CA THR A 59 -6.77 11.63 -5.62
C THR A 59 -6.75 10.24 -6.26
N ILE A 60 -5.61 9.58 -6.29
CA ILE A 60 -5.50 8.23 -6.85
C ILE A 60 -5.58 7.14 -5.77
N CYS A 61 -5.70 7.54 -4.50
CA CYS A 61 -5.73 6.61 -3.39
C CYS A 61 -7.14 6.28 -2.96
N ASN A 62 -7.34 5.04 -2.53
CA ASN A 62 -8.57 4.58 -1.89
C ASN A 62 -8.24 4.11 -0.48
N GLY A 63 -9.05 4.52 0.50
CA GLY A 63 -8.90 4.04 1.86
C GLY A 63 -9.58 2.69 2.02
N LEU A 64 -8.80 1.65 2.21
CA LEU A 64 -9.29 0.29 2.40
C LEU A 64 -8.73 -0.29 3.68
N LYS A 65 -9.52 -1.16 4.33
CA LYS A 65 -9.07 -1.81 5.55
C LYS A 65 -8.10 -2.92 5.20
N MET A 66 -6.91 -2.87 5.78
CA MET A 66 -5.88 -3.89 5.63
C MET A 66 -5.35 -4.32 6.99
N PRO A 67 -4.83 -5.56 7.09
CA PRO A 67 -4.18 -6.00 8.32
C PRO A 67 -3.02 -5.10 8.69
N ALA A 68 -2.95 -4.71 9.95
CA ALA A 68 -1.86 -3.91 10.50
C ALA A 68 -0.98 -4.77 11.40
N GLU A 69 0.14 -4.20 11.84
CA GLU A 69 1.08 -4.92 12.70
C GLU A 69 0.48 -5.37 14.02
N ASP A 70 -0.52 -4.64 14.51
CA ASP A 70 -1.20 -5.00 15.76
C ASP A 70 -2.25 -6.09 15.58
N GLY A 71 -2.38 -6.64 14.39
CA GLY A 71 -3.34 -7.70 14.09
C GLY A 71 -4.76 -7.20 13.82
N LYS A 72 -4.97 -5.90 13.83
CA LYS A 72 -6.29 -5.31 13.57
C LYS A 72 -6.35 -4.82 12.13
N LEU A 73 -7.58 -4.69 11.62
CA LEU A 73 -7.81 -4.08 10.32
C LEU A 73 -7.88 -2.57 10.49
N ARG A 74 -7.10 -1.85 9.70
CA ARG A 74 -7.06 -0.39 9.74
C ARG A 74 -7.17 0.18 8.35
N TYR A 75 -7.78 1.35 8.23
CA TYR A 75 -7.84 2.04 6.95
C TYR A 75 -6.42 2.41 6.50
N THR A 76 -6.12 2.06 5.27
CA THR A 76 -4.80 2.23 4.68
C THR A 76 -4.97 2.85 3.31
N ASP A 77 -4.15 3.85 2.99
CA ASP A 77 -4.15 4.41 1.63
C ASP A 77 -3.68 3.34 0.66
N CYS A 78 -4.50 3.07 -0.36
CA CYS A 78 -4.23 2.02 -1.33
C CYS A 78 -4.37 2.57 -2.75
N VAL A 79 -3.65 1.97 -3.67
CA VAL A 79 -3.75 2.30 -5.09
C VAL A 79 -3.93 1.01 -5.87
N ASN A 80 -4.63 1.10 -7.00
CA ASN A 80 -4.75 -0.05 -7.90
C ASN A 80 -3.45 -0.22 -8.69
N THR A 81 -3.36 -1.30 -9.46
CA THR A 81 -2.15 -1.61 -10.23
C THR A 81 -1.74 -0.46 -11.14
N LYS A 82 -2.70 0.13 -11.84
CA LYS A 82 -2.43 1.23 -12.75
C LYS A 82 -1.80 2.43 -12.03
N ASN A 83 -2.39 2.81 -10.90
CA ASN A 83 -1.93 3.98 -10.16
C ASN A 83 -0.68 3.72 -9.33
N ALA A 84 -0.36 2.46 -9.05
CA ALA A 84 0.87 2.12 -8.34
C ALA A 84 2.10 2.60 -9.09
N PHE A 85 2.06 2.63 -10.41
CA PHE A 85 3.16 3.10 -11.23
C PHE A 85 3.34 4.62 -11.22
N ARG A 86 2.43 5.35 -10.59
CA ARG A 86 2.56 6.80 -10.44
C ARG A 86 3.33 7.21 -9.19
N LEU A 87 3.61 6.25 -8.36
CA LEU A 87 4.38 6.49 -7.15
C LEU A 87 5.87 6.36 -7.44
#